data_cf98678c8fc1da31e4587d6c9732312b
#
_entry.id   cf98678c8fc1da31e4587d6c9732312b
#
_cell.length_a   1.000
_cell.length_b   1.000
_cell.length_c   1.000
_cell.angle_alpha   90.00
_cell.angle_beta   90.00
_cell.angle_gamma   90.00
#
_symmetry.space_group_name_H-M   'P 1'
#
loop_
_entity.id
_entity.type
_entity.pdbx_description
1 polymer ?
#
loop_
_entity_poly.entity_id
_entity_poly.type
_entity_poly.pdbx_seq_one_letter_code
_entity_poly.pdbx_strand_id
1 'polypeptide(L)'
;MNPARQPTLLEALARDAAQVLKSLGGAAHETTVIDCVAALRRQRGESVGPDLGRLIVEAFQRYSDWFTRPFGEGSKRWALIAEPT
;
A
#
# COMPACT_ATOMS: atom_id res chain seq x y z
N MET A 1 -28.17 11.13 -7.53
CA MET A 1 -26.78 11.41 -7.35
C MET A 1 -26.12 10.33 -6.49
N ASN A 2 -24.99 9.97 -6.87
CA ASN A 2 -24.28 8.98 -6.15
C ASN A 2 -23.66 9.56 -4.88
N PRO A 3 -23.93 9.03 -3.72
CA PRO A 3 -23.20 9.45 -2.55
C PRO A 3 -21.72 9.18 -2.74
N ALA A 4 -20.91 9.82 -1.95
CA ALA A 4 -19.48 9.63 -2.04
C ALA A 4 -19.17 8.13 -2.04
N ARG A 5 -18.47 7.70 -3.08
CA ARG A 5 -18.13 6.30 -3.22
C ARG A 5 -17.14 5.91 -2.14
N GLN A 6 -17.46 4.84 -1.46
CA GLN A 6 -16.56 4.29 -0.46
C GLN A 6 -15.42 3.56 -1.19
N PRO A 7 -14.17 3.85 -0.87
CA PRO A 7 -13.08 3.07 -1.45
C PRO A 7 -13.15 1.63 -0.96
N THR A 8 -12.74 0.70 -1.81
CA THR A 8 -12.62 -0.69 -1.38
C THR A 8 -11.48 -0.79 -0.37
N LEU A 9 -11.45 -1.89 0.38
CA LEU A 9 -10.34 -2.12 1.30
C LEU A 9 -9.01 -2.14 0.54
N LEU A 10 -8.99 -2.75 -0.63
CA LEU A 10 -7.76 -2.83 -1.41
C LEU A 10 -7.29 -1.44 -1.85
N GLU A 11 -8.21 -0.59 -2.26
CA GLU A 11 -7.87 0.79 -2.62
C GLU A 11 -7.35 1.55 -1.41
N ALA A 12 -7.99 1.39 -0.26
CA ALA A 12 -7.55 2.05 0.96
C ALA A 12 -6.14 1.61 1.35
N LEU A 13 -5.86 0.32 1.23
CA LEU A 13 -4.52 -0.21 1.53
C LEU A 13 -3.49 0.29 0.52
N ALA A 14 -3.86 0.40 -0.76
CA ALA A 14 -2.98 0.94 -1.78
C ALA A 14 -2.62 2.39 -1.47
N ARG A 15 -3.58 3.20 -1.05
CA ARG A 15 -3.32 4.60 -0.68
C ARG A 15 -2.44 4.70 0.55
N ASP A 16 -2.68 3.85 1.54
CA ASP A 16 -1.84 3.82 2.74
C ASP A 16 -0.41 3.42 2.39
N ALA A 17 -0.26 2.40 1.54
CA ALA A 17 1.06 1.95 1.11
C ALA A 17 1.80 3.05 0.33
N ALA A 18 1.08 3.79 -0.53
CA ALA A 18 1.68 4.89 -1.26
C ALA A 18 2.18 5.99 -0.32
N GLN A 19 1.39 6.31 0.69
CA GLN A 19 1.78 7.30 1.69
C GLN A 19 3.03 6.84 2.45
N VAL A 20 3.07 5.57 2.84
CA VAL A 20 4.21 5.00 3.55
C VAL A 20 5.45 5.04 2.66
N LEU A 21 5.34 4.60 1.41
CA LEU A 21 6.48 4.63 0.49
C LEU A 21 7.00 6.05 0.30
N LYS A 22 6.10 7.02 0.15
CA LYS A 22 6.50 8.40 0.00
C LYS A 22 7.31 8.87 1.22
N SER A 23 6.86 8.51 2.42
CA SER A 23 7.55 8.90 3.64
C SER A 23 8.89 8.19 3.82
N LEU A 24 9.09 7.07 3.13
CA LEU A 24 10.34 6.30 3.20
C LEU A 24 11.28 6.63 2.05
N GLY A 25 11.02 7.70 1.31
CA GLY A 25 11.90 8.10 0.22
C GLY A 25 11.51 7.53 -1.14
N GLY A 26 10.37 6.90 -1.25
CA GLY A 26 9.83 6.42 -2.53
C GLY A 26 9.99 4.94 -2.79
N ALA A 27 10.77 4.23 -1.99
CA ALA A 27 10.96 2.79 -2.17
C ALA A 27 11.30 2.13 -0.84
N ALA A 28 10.86 0.89 -0.66
CA ALA A 28 11.15 0.15 0.56
C ALA A 28 10.86 -1.33 0.35
N HIS A 29 11.39 -2.14 1.26
CA HIS A 29 11.10 -3.57 1.28
C HIS A 29 9.64 -3.78 1.67
N GLU A 30 9.03 -4.78 1.07
CA GLU A 30 7.64 -5.15 1.28
C GLU A 30 7.28 -5.26 2.77
N THR A 31 8.13 -5.93 3.55
CA THR A 31 7.89 -6.12 4.98
C THR A 31 7.84 -4.78 5.72
N THR A 32 8.72 -3.86 5.37
CA THR A 32 8.74 -2.53 6.00
C THR A 32 7.45 -1.79 5.72
N VAL A 33 6.97 -1.86 4.47
CA VAL A 33 5.71 -1.20 4.11
C VAL A 33 4.54 -1.80 4.88
N ILE A 34 4.49 -3.13 4.97
CA ILE A 34 3.42 -3.81 5.70
C ILE A 34 3.41 -3.37 7.16
N ASP A 35 4.56 -3.35 7.81
CA ASP A 35 4.65 -2.95 9.22
C ASP A 35 4.23 -1.50 9.42
N CYS A 36 4.64 -0.62 8.52
CA CYS A 36 4.29 0.79 8.63
C CYS A 36 2.80 1.03 8.36
N VAL A 37 2.21 0.31 7.40
CA VAL A 37 0.78 0.41 7.15
C VAL A 37 0.00 -0.10 8.37
N ALA A 38 0.45 -1.19 8.96
CA ALA A 38 -0.19 -1.71 10.17
C ALA A 38 -0.19 -0.67 11.28
N ALA A 39 0.95 -0.01 11.51
CA ALA A 39 1.06 1.02 12.53
C ALA A 39 0.13 2.20 12.23
N LEU A 40 0.10 2.64 10.97
CA LEU A 40 -0.75 3.74 10.54
C LEU A 40 -2.22 3.43 10.79
N ARG A 41 -2.65 2.22 10.44
CA ARG A 41 -4.04 1.81 10.63
C ARG A 41 -4.40 1.74 12.11
N ARG A 42 -3.51 1.22 12.95
CA ARG A 42 -3.73 1.18 14.39
C ARG A 42 -3.88 2.58 14.98
N GLN A 43 -3.09 3.53 14.51
CA GLN A 43 -3.18 4.91 14.97
C GLN A 43 -4.54 5.53 14.65
N ARG A 44 -5.17 5.10 13.56
CA ARG A 44 -6.50 5.58 13.16
C ARG A 44 -7.64 4.78 13.79
N GLY A 45 -7.31 3.77 14.59
CA GLY A 45 -8.33 2.91 15.19
C GLY A 45 -8.92 1.89 14.22
N GLU A 46 -8.25 1.65 13.10
CA GLU A 46 -8.71 0.69 12.10
C GLU A 46 -8.17 -0.69 12.41
N SER A 47 -8.90 -1.72 12.00
CA SER A 47 -8.49 -3.08 12.28
C SER A 47 -7.29 -3.49 11.43
N VAL A 48 -6.45 -4.35 12.01
CA VAL A 48 -5.31 -4.95 11.33
C VAL A 48 -5.45 -6.45 11.49
N GLY A 49 -5.86 -7.12 10.42
CA GLY A 49 -6.05 -8.56 10.45
C GLY A 49 -4.80 -9.32 10.05
N PRO A 50 -4.82 -10.66 10.18
CA PRO A 50 -3.67 -11.47 9.83
C PRO A 50 -3.39 -11.48 8.32
N ASP A 51 -4.35 -11.08 7.50
CA ASP A 51 -4.20 -11.04 6.05
C ASP A 51 -3.59 -9.75 5.52
N LEU A 52 -3.24 -8.81 6.39
CA LEU A 52 -2.82 -7.48 5.95
C LEU A 52 -1.66 -7.55 4.97
N GLY A 53 -0.64 -8.37 5.27
CA GLY A 53 0.52 -8.48 4.38
C GLY A 53 0.14 -8.95 2.99
N ARG A 54 -0.68 -10.00 2.91
CA ARG A 54 -1.14 -10.53 1.64
C ARG A 54 -1.96 -9.48 0.87
N LEU A 55 -2.81 -8.76 1.57
CA LEU A 55 -3.66 -7.76 0.94
C LEU A 55 -2.85 -6.56 0.43
N ILE A 56 -1.79 -6.19 1.13
CA ILE A 56 -0.92 -5.11 0.67
C ILE A 56 -0.17 -5.52 -0.59
N VAL A 57 0.34 -6.75 -0.64
CA VAL A 57 0.99 -7.25 -1.85
C VAL A 57 0.01 -7.28 -3.02
N GLU A 58 -1.21 -7.72 -2.76
CA GLU A 58 -2.26 -7.71 -3.79
C GLU A 58 -2.55 -6.28 -4.25
N ALA A 59 -2.57 -5.31 -3.34
CA ALA A 59 -2.78 -3.91 -3.69
C ALA A 59 -1.64 -3.39 -4.57
N PHE A 60 -0.39 -3.73 -4.25
CA PHE A 60 0.74 -3.36 -5.10
C PHE A 60 0.56 -3.88 -6.52
N GLN A 61 0.12 -5.12 -6.67
CA GLN A 61 -0.03 -5.74 -7.98
C GLN A 61 -1.23 -5.17 -8.73
N ARG A 62 -2.32 -4.90 -8.02
CA ARG A 62 -3.54 -4.38 -8.62
C ARG A 62 -3.37 -2.94 -9.11
N TYR A 63 -2.65 -2.13 -8.35
CA TYR A 63 -2.46 -0.72 -8.67
C TYR A 63 -1.09 -0.50 -9.30
N SER A 64 -0.85 -1.20 -10.40
CA SER A 64 0.43 -1.17 -11.09
C SER A 64 0.77 0.20 -11.70
N ASP A 65 -0.22 1.10 -11.78
CA ASP A 65 0.04 2.47 -12.20
C ASP A 65 0.72 3.29 -11.11
N TRP A 66 0.66 2.83 -9.86
CA TRP A 66 1.24 3.54 -8.72
C TRP A 66 2.53 2.91 -8.22
N PHE A 67 2.69 1.60 -8.41
CA PHE A 67 3.78 0.84 -7.78
C PHE A 67 4.52 0.01 -8.81
N THR A 68 5.83 -0.14 -8.61
CA THR A 68 6.65 -1.02 -9.44
C THR A 68 7.68 -1.74 -8.58
N ARG A 69 8.23 -2.80 -9.12
CA ARG A 69 9.37 -3.51 -8.53
C ARG A 69 10.62 -3.12 -9.32
N PRO A 70 11.42 -2.16 -8.83
CA PRO A 70 12.56 -1.68 -9.61
C PRO A 70 13.63 -2.74 -9.89
N PHE A 71 13.63 -3.81 -9.10
CA PHE A 71 14.61 -4.89 -9.27
C PHE A 71 13.98 -6.18 -9.81
N GLY A 72 12.73 -6.10 -10.34
CA GLY A 72 12.08 -7.23 -10.98
C GLY A 72 11.24 -8.08 -10.05
N GLU A 73 10.61 -9.10 -10.63
CA GLU A 73 9.62 -9.90 -9.91
C GLU A 73 10.19 -10.72 -8.77
N GLY A 74 11.46 -11.06 -8.83
CA GLY A 74 12.10 -11.82 -7.75
C GLY A 74 12.40 -11.00 -6.52
N SER A 75 12.28 -9.67 -6.61
CA SER A 75 12.58 -8.78 -5.50
C SER A 75 11.32 -8.46 -4.72
N LYS A 76 11.47 -8.29 -3.41
CA LYS A 76 10.38 -7.84 -2.56
C LYS A 76 10.46 -6.35 -2.25
N ARG A 77 11.24 -5.61 -3.04
CA ARG A 77 11.33 -4.16 -2.89
C ARG A 77 10.35 -3.50 -3.84
N TRP A 78 9.59 -2.56 -3.32
CA TRP A 78 8.58 -1.84 -4.08
C TRP A 78 8.90 -0.35 -4.12
N ALA A 79 8.52 0.30 -5.21
CA ALA A 79 8.73 1.73 -5.38
C ALA A 79 7.44 2.39 -5.83
N LEU A 80 7.26 3.62 -5.40
CA LEU A 80 6.12 4.44 -5.81
C LEU A 80 6.51 5.15 -7.10
N ILE A 81 5.72 4.99 -8.15
CA ILE A 81 5.97 5.64 -9.44
C ILE A 81 5.01 6.78 -9.73
N ALA A 82 3.88 6.81 -9.06
CA ALA A 82 2.92 7.91 -9.21
C ALA A 82 2.08 7.97 -7.94
N GLU A 83 1.76 9.19 -7.52
CA GLU A 83 0.90 9.34 -6.35
C GLU A 83 -0.54 9.09 -6.74
N PRO A 84 -1.30 8.42 -5.86
CA PRO A 84 -2.73 8.24 -6.09
C PRO A 84 -3.44 9.58 -6.17
N THR A 85 -4.37 9.68 -7.05
CA THR A 85 -5.17 10.90 -7.22
C THR A 85 -6.51 10.81 -6.51
#